data_d5ad3d724a962995f3ed041713a81cde
#
_entry.id   d5ad3d724a962995f3ed041713a81cde
#
_cell.length_a   1.000
_cell.length_b   1.000
_cell.length_c   1.000
_cell.angle_alpha   90.00
_cell.angle_beta   90.00
_cell.angle_gamma   90.00
#
_symmetry.space_group_name_H-M   'P 1'
#
loop_
_entity.id
_entity.type
_entity.pdbx_description
1 polymer ?
#
loop_
_entity_poly.entity_id
_entity_poly.type
_entity_poly.pdbx_seq_one_letter_code
_entity_poly.pdbx_strand_id
1 'polypeptide(L)'
;MKKVLFFFFFLTAWSLYSEAQVANEDKHRLIVTTDLGGTDPDDIQSMIHLLLCSNVIDIEGLISSQVWMDDPDKTAKISEVVEQFGEVLPRLNKHAEGYPSLNQLRAIIKRGQPSSNMTGVGQGKDSPGSELIISVVDKKKDQRSVWLAAWGGMNTIAQALWKVKHTRCLLYTSDAADDL
;
A
#
# COMPACT_ATOMS: atom_id res chain seq x y z
N MET A 1 74.12 -4.17 16.13
CA MET A 1 72.82 -3.90 16.78
C MET A 1 71.75 -3.69 15.67
N LYS A 2 70.92 -4.70 15.44
CA LYS A 2 69.85 -4.61 14.41
C LYS A 2 68.59 -4.09 15.09
N LYS A 3 68.05 -2.93 14.66
CA LYS A 3 66.77 -2.39 15.11
C LYS A 3 65.65 -3.07 14.34
N VAL A 4 64.80 -3.83 15.03
CA VAL A 4 63.58 -4.41 14.50
C VAL A 4 62.49 -3.37 14.67
N LEU A 5 61.95 -2.89 13.56
CA LEU A 5 60.81 -1.96 13.51
C LEU A 5 59.53 -2.79 13.48
N PHE A 6 58.76 -2.78 14.57
CA PHE A 6 57.44 -3.38 14.64
C PHE A 6 56.42 -2.44 14.00
N PHE A 7 55.87 -2.81 12.85
CA PHE A 7 54.75 -2.14 12.23
C PHE A 7 53.45 -2.73 12.82
N PHE A 8 52.78 -1.98 13.68
CA PHE A 8 51.46 -2.30 14.13
C PHE A 8 50.47 -1.89 13.04
N PHE A 9 49.98 -2.88 12.27
CA PHE A 9 48.83 -2.70 11.37
C PHE A 9 47.55 -2.67 12.24
N PHE A 10 47.04 -1.49 12.52
CA PHE A 10 45.69 -1.32 13.04
C PHE A 10 44.71 -1.58 11.88
N LEU A 11 44.26 -2.82 11.74
CA LEU A 11 43.09 -3.17 10.95
C LEU A 11 41.86 -2.64 11.70
N THR A 12 41.48 -1.40 11.42
CA THR A 12 40.12 -0.92 11.70
C THR A 12 39.18 -1.65 10.75
N ALA A 13 38.63 -2.75 11.21
CA ALA A 13 37.46 -3.36 10.61
C ALA A 13 36.29 -2.38 10.79
N TRP A 14 36.14 -1.46 9.82
CA TRP A 14 34.93 -0.70 9.68
C TRP A 14 33.88 -1.71 9.16
N SER A 15 33.07 -2.21 10.10
CA SER A 15 31.84 -2.91 9.76
C SER A 15 30.99 -1.92 9.00
N LEU A 16 31.04 -2.02 7.69
CA LEU A 16 30.05 -1.41 6.80
C LEU A 16 28.75 -2.16 7.09
N TYR A 17 27.98 -1.68 8.05
CA TYR A 17 26.55 -1.94 8.09
C TYR A 17 25.99 -1.28 6.83
N SER A 18 26.01 -2.00 5.73
CA SER A 18 25.19 -1.70 4.59
C SER A 18 23.77 -2.03 5.04
N GLU A 19 23.04 -1.07 5.57
CA GLU A 19 21.59 -1.16 5.58
C GLU A 19 21.19 -1.29 4.12
N ALA A 20 20.76 -2.49 3.74
CA ALA A 20 20.29 -2.75 2.40
C ALA A 20 19.02 -1.92 2.19
N GLN A 21 19.19 -0.75 1.60
CA GLN A 21 18.07 0.05 1.14
C GLN A 21 17.35 -0.78 0.06
N VAL A 22 16.12 -1.20 0.36
CA VAL A 22 15.29 -1.91 -0.61
C VAL A 22 15.06 -0.96 -1.78
N ALA A 23 15.61 -1.31 -2.94
CA ALA A 23 15.35 -0.54 -4.16
C ALA A 23 13.84 -0.52 -4.41
N ASN A 24 13.33 0.56 -5.03
CA ASN A 24 11.89 0.68 -5.27
C ASN A 24 11.33 -0.46 -6.15
N GLU A 25 12.19 -1.06 -6.96
CA GLU A 25 11.86 -2.21 -7.81
C GLU A 25 11.65 -3.51 -7.03
N ASP A 26 12.17 -3.60 -5.80
CA ASP A 26 12.02 -4.77 -4.93
C ASP A 26 10.82 -4.67 -3.98
N LYS A 27 10.19 -3.49 -3.86
CA LYS A 27 9.03 -3.31 -3.00
C LYS A 27 7.79 -3.93 -3.60
N HIS A 28 7.00 -4.62 -2.78
CA HIS A 28 5.67 -5.07 -3.19
C HIS A 28 4.71 -3.89 -3.27
N ARG A 29 3.96 -3.80 -4.38
CA ARG A 29 2.93 -2.79 -4.59
C ARG A 29 1.65 -3.23 -3.90
N LEU A 30 1.10 -2.40 -3.03
CA LEU A 30 -0.05 -2.75 -2.20
C LEU A 30 -1.15 -1.68 -2.26
N ILE A 31 -2.38 -2.14 -2.46
CA ILE A 31 -3.60 -1.36 -2.22
C ILE A 31 -4.38 -2.03 -1.09
N VAL A 32 -4.84 -1.24 -0.13
CA VAL A 32 -5.67 -1.68 0.98
C VAL A 32 -7.07 -1.08 0.86
N THR A 33 -8.09 -1.92 1.01
CA THR A 33 -9.47 -1.49 1.29
C THR A 33 -9.80 -1.79 2.75
N THR A 34 -10.34 -0.82 3.49
CA THR A 34 -10.53 -0.89 4.94
C THR A 34 -11.83 -0.20 5.37
N ASP A 35 -12.50 -0.72 6.38
CA ASP A 35 -13.59 -0.06 7.09
C ASP A 35 -13.13 0.57 8.42
N LEU A 36 -11.85 0.94 8.48
CA LEU A 36 -11.15 1.55 9.61
C LEU A 36 -12.03 2.56 10.36
N GLY A 37 -12.09 2.41 11.68
CA GLY A 37 -12.90 3.30 12.56
C GLY A 37 -14.27 2.74 12.90
N GLY A 38 -14.49 1.43 12.70
CA GLY A 38 -15.58 0.66 13.29
C GLY A 38 -15.46 0.53 14.82
N THR A 39 -16.20 -0.40 15.40
CA THR A 39 -16.14 -0.71 16.83
C THR A 39 -14.92 -1.52 17.22
N ASP A 40 -14.29 -2.16 16.25
CA ASP A 40 -13.10 -2.98 16.39
C ASP A 40 -11.84 -2.15 16.06
N PRO A 41 -10.77 -2.20 16.88
CA PRO A 41 -9.54 -1.45 16.65
C PRO A 41 -8.55 -2.13 15.69
N ASP A 42 -8.85 -3.28 15.14
CA ASP A 42 -7.95 -4.13 14.34
C ASP A 42 -7.43 -3.42 13.08
N ASP A 43 -8.30 -2.75 12.33
CA ASP A 43 -7.93 -1.99 11.14
C ASP A 43 -7.03 -0.79 11.47
N ILE A 44 -7.24 -0.13 12.61
CA ILE A 44 -6.37 0.95 13.06
C ILE A 44 -4.97 0.40 13.35
N GLN A 45 -4.90 -0.72 14.05
CA GLN A 45 -3.65 -1.42 14.35
C GLN A 45 -2.93 -1.85 13.07
N SER A 46 -3.66 -2.47 12.15
CA SER A 46 -3.13 -2.93 10.86
C SER A 46 -2.61 -1.77 10.02
N MET A 47 -3.32 -0.64 10.00
CA MET A 47 -2.89 0.56 9.30
C MET A 47 -1.60 1.15 9.89
N ILE A 48 -1.50 1.22 11.22
CA ILE A 48 -0.28 1.67 11.89
C ILE A 48 0.90 0.77 11.51
N HIS A 49 0.74 -0.56 11.59
CA HIS A 49 1.79 -1.50 11.21
C HIS A 49 2.19 -1.35 9.74
N LEU A 50 1.22 -1.21 8.84
CA LEU A 50 1.50 -0.98 7.42
C LEU A 50 2.31 0.30 7.19
N LEU A 51 1.93 1.42 7.81
CA LEU A 51 2.64 2.68 7.68
C LEU A 51 4.07 2.60 8.24
N LEU A 52 4.27 1.89 9.34
CA LEU A 52 5.61 1.66 9.91
C LEU A 52 6.49 0.79 9.00
N CYS A 53 5.90 -0.07 8.15
CA CYS A 53 6.60 -0.90 7.17
C CYS A 53 6.66 -0.26 5.76
N SER A 54 6.16 0.96 5.58
CA SER A 54 6.05 1.60 4.26
C SER A 54 7.40 1.96 3.62
N ASN A 55 8.49 1.82 4.35
CA ASN A 55 9.84 1.91 3.79
C ASN A 55 10.21 0.68 2.91
N VAL A 56 9.54 -0.46 3.08
CA VAL A 56 9.77 -1.71 2.31
C VAL A 56 8.55 -2.16 1.51
N ILE A 57 7.43 -1.45 1.63
CA ILE A 57 6.17 -1.69 0.90
C ILE A 57 5.82 -0.42 0.13
N ASP A 58 5.44 -0.57 -1.13
CA ASP A 58 4.98 0.53 -1.98
C ASP A 58 3.45 0.62 -1.89
N ILE A 59 2.97 1.49 -1.00
CA ILE A 59 1.54 1.67 -0.77
C ILE A 59 0.99 2.56 -1.88
N GLU A 60 0.10 2.02 -2.71
CA GLU A 60 -0.47 2.72 -3.86
C GLU A 60 -1.97 3.04 -3.71
N GLY A 61 -2.59 2.61 -2.62
CA GLY A 61 -3.99 2.94 -2.32
C GLY A 61 -4.35 2.64 -0.87
N LEU A 62 -5.03 3.61 -0.24
CA LEU A 62 -5.67 3.50 1.06
C LEU A 62 -7.15 3.86 0.85
N ILE A 63 -8.02 2.86 0.78
CA ILE A 63 -9.38 3.02 0.28
C ILE A 63 -10.38 2.72 1.39
N SER A 64 -11.24 3.70 1.72
CA SER A 64 -12.38 3.48 2.58
C SER A 64 -13.37 2.55 1.88
N SER A 65 -13.62 1.38 2.43
CA SER A 65 -14.56 0.39 1.91
C SER A 65 -15.54 0.00 3.01
N GLN A 66 -16.81 -0.13 2.65
CA GLN A 66 -17.86 -0.39 3.62
C GLN A 66 -18.11 -1.88 3.77
N VAL A 67 -18.37 -2.32 4.99
CA VAL A 67 -18.82 -3.69 5.33
C VAL A 67 -20.33 -3.75 5.47
N TRP A 68 -20.94 -2.74 6.08
CA TRP A 68 -22.38 -2.66 6.32
C TRP A 68 -23.04 -1.62 5.40
N MET A 69 -24.34 -1.83 5.16
CA MET A 69 -25.17 -0.85 4.48
C MET A 69 -25.16 0.45 5.22
N ASP A 70 -25.11 1.52 5.09
CA ASP A 70 -25.14 2.77 5.88
C ASP A 70 -23.82 3.11 6.63
N ASP A 71 -22.76 2.36 6.41
CA ASP A 71 -21.46 2.76 6.94
C ASP A 71 -21.03 4.11 6.35
N PRO A 72 -20.59 5.06 7.18
CA PRO A 72 -20.09 6.33 6.67
C PRO A 72 -18.75 6.15 5.95
N ASP A 73 -18.42 7.11 5.09
CA ASP A 73 -17.09 7.22 4.51
C ASP A 73 -16.02 7.38 5.61
N LYS A 74 -15.03 6.51 5.60
CA LYS A 74 -13.95 6.47 6.60
C LYS A 74 -12.66 7.17 6.13
N THR A 75 -12.66 7.86 4.99
CA THR A 75 -11.46 8.57 4.48
C THR A 75 -10.88 9.56 5.49
N ALA A 76 -11.74 10.22 6.28
CA ALA A 76 -11.29 11.11 7.35
C ALA A 76 -10.52 10.36 8.45
N LYS A 77 -10.95 9.14 8.80
CA LYS A 77 -10.26 8.31 9.78
C LYS A 77 -8.94 7.78 9.26
N ILE A 78 -8.89 7.36 7.99
CA ILE A 78 -7.62 6.98 7.33
C ILE A 78 -6.65 8.18 7.35
N SER A 79 -7.15 9.38 7.01
CA SER A 79 -6.34 10.59 7.04
C SER A 79 -5.80 10.89 8.43
N GLU A 80 -6.59 10.72 9.48
CA GLU A 80 -6.17 10.93 10.87
C GLU A 80 -4.97 10.04 11.23
N VAL A 81 -5.01 8.75 10.89
CA VAL A 81 -3.89 7.82 11.14
C VAL A 81 -2.65 8.21 10.32
N VAL A 82 -2.83 8.63 9.07
CA VAL A 82 -1.73 9.12 8.22
C VAL A 82 -1.09 10.39 8.80
N GLU A 83 -1.89 11.33 9.32
CA GLU A 83 -1.33 12.53 9.98
C GLU A 83 -0.54 12.17 11.25
N GLN A 84 -1.05 11.25 12.08
CA GLN A 84 -0.32 10.76 13.26
C GLN A 84 1.00 10.08 12.87
N PHE A 85 1.01 9.30 11.78
CA PHE A 85 2.25 8.75 11.23
C PHE A 85 3.24 9.86 10.86
N GLY A 86 2.75 10.98 10.33
CA GLY A 86 3.58 12.13 9.99
C GLY A 86 4.35 12.72 11.17
N GLU A 87 3.81 12.65 12.38
CA GLU A 87 4.48 13.14 13.60
C GLU A 87 5.72 12.29 13.95
N VAL A 88 5.69 10.99 13.61
CA VAL A 88 6.81 10.07 13.91
C VAL A 88 7.77 9.91 12.74
N LEU A 89 7.34 10.24 11.51
CA LEU A 89 8.12 10.08 10.28
C LEU A 89 9.54 10.70 10.34
N PRO A 90 9.77 11.90 10.92
CA PRO A 90 11.12 12.46 11.06
C PRO A 90 12.05 11.63 11.94
N ARG A 91 11.50 10.83 12.86
CA ARG A 91 12.26 9.91 13.70
C ARG A 91 12.55 8.62 12.95
N LEU A 92 11.57 8.06 12.23
CA LEU A 92 11.73 6.87 11.42
C LEU A 92 12.81 7.06 10.36
N ASN A 93 12.84 8.22 9.69
CA ASN A 93 13.85 8.58 8.68
C ASN A 93 15.29 8.68 9.25
N LYS A 94 15.47 8.65 10.57
CA LYS A 94 16.82 8.52 11.18
C LYS A 94 17.29 7.08 11.29
N HIS A 95 16.38 6.12 11.20
CA HIS A 95 16.65 4.69 11.35
C HIS A 95 16.65 3.95 10.03
N ALA A 96 15.81 4.37 9.08
CA ALA A 96 15.74 3.77 7.75
C ALA A 96 15.29 4.81 6.72
N GLU A 97 15.70 4.63 5.48
CA GLU A 97 15.26 5.42 4.33
C GLU A 97 14.08 4.73 3.61
N GLY A 98 13.47 5.43 2.66
CA GLY A 98 12.47 4.85 1.76
C GLY A 98 11.02 4.99 2.22
N TYR A 99 10.74 5.70 3.31
CA TYR A 99 9.39 6.04 3.71
C TYR A 99 8.74 7.03 2.73
N PRO A 100 7.44 6.85 2.40
CA PRO A 100 6.70 7.83 1.60
C PRO A 100 6.50 9.14 2.38
N SER A 101 6.44 10.24 1.64
CA SER A 101 6.05 11.51 2.23
C SER A 101 4.55 11.53 2.57
N LEU A 102 4.14 12.40 3.51
CA LEU A 102 2.72 12.60 3.83
C LEU A 102 1.90 12.98 2.60
N ASN A 103 2.45 13.79 1.71
CA ASN A 103 1.73 14.20 0.50
C ASN A 103 1.47 13.02 -0.44
N GLN A 104 2.41 12.07 -0.55
CA GLN A 104 2.19 10.83 -1.30
C GLN A 104 1.08 9.99 -0.67
N LEU A 105 1.10 9.81 0.66
CA LEU A 105 0.07 9.05 1.37
C LEU A 105 -1.31 9.72 1.26
N ARG A 106 -1.41 11.03 1.45
CA ARG A 106 -2.68 11.78 1.29
C ARG A 106 -3.27 11.63 -0.11
N ALA A 107 -2.44 11.62 -1.14
CA ALA A 107 -2.88 11.54 -2.52
C ALA A 107 -3.58 10.21 -2.86
N ILE A 108 -3.25 9.13 -2.15
CA ILE A 108 -3.77 7.77 -2.39
C ILE A 108 -4.94 7.39 -1.48
N ILE A 109 -5.37 8.27 -0.57
CA ILE A 109 -6.58 8.06 0.22
C ILE A 109 -7.79 8.31 -0.68
N LYS A 110 -8.66 7.31 -0.84
CA LYS A 110 -9.84 7.38 -1.71
C LYS A 110 -11.06 6.78 -1.03
N ARG A 111 -12.22 7.36 -1.35
CA ARG A 111 -13.51 6.78 -1.03
C ARG A 111 -13.78 5.60 -1.96
N GLY A 112 -14.15 4.46 -1.40
CA GLY A 112 -14.62 3.29 -2.13
C GLY A 112 -16.12 3.32 -2.41
N GLN A 113 -16.72 2.14 -2.57
CA GLN A 113 -18.15 2.01 -2.84
C GLN A 113 -18.98 2.48 -1.63
N PRO A 114 -20.08 3.20 -1.89
CA PRO A 114 -20.98 3.66 -0.82
C PRO A 114 -21.89 2.54 -0.28
N SER A 115 -21.89 1.36 -0.88
CA SER A 115 -22.71 0.21 -0.49
C SER A 115 -21.86 -1.02 -0.27
N SER A 116 -22.19 -1.82 0.74
CA SER A 116 -21.45 -3.00 1.17
C SER A 116 -21.77 -4.28 0.40
N ASN A 117 -22.77 -4.30 -0.43
CA ASN A 117 -23.23 -5.50 -1.14
C ASN A 117 -23.14 -5.35 -2.66
N MET A 118 -23.58 -6.37 -3.40
CA MET A 118 -23.57 -6.36 -4.87
C MET A 118 -24.42 -5.25 -5.49
N THR A 119 -25.30 -4.59 -4.76
CA THR A 119 -26.04 -3.40 -5.26
C THR A 119 -25.10 -2.21 -5.50
N GLY A 120 -23.93 -2.20 -4.85
CA GLY A 120 -22.87 -1.24 -5.08
C GLY A 120 -21.98 -1.54 -6.29
N VAL A 121 -22.24 -2.64 -7.04
CA VAL A 121 -21.43 -3.07 -8.17
C VAL A 121 -22.26 -3.06 -9.44
N GLY A 122 -21.70 -2.52 -10.54
CA GLY A 122 -22.39 -2.49 -11.82
C GLY A 122 -22.17 -1.19 -12.59
N GLN A 123 -22.93 -1.04 -13.66
CA GLN A 123 -22.86 0.15 -14.52
C GLN A 123 -23.21 1.42 -13.75
N GLY A 124 -22.36 2.45 -13.89
CA GLY A 124 -22.54 3.75 -13.21
C GLY A 124 -22.28 3.73 -11.71
N LYS A 125 -21.64 2.66 -11.20
CA LYS A 125 -21.30 2.50 -9.78
C LYS A 125 -19.82 2.78 -9.46
N ASP A 126 -19.10 3.42 -10.38
CA ASP A 126 -17.69 3.73 -10.16
C ASP A 126 -17.49 4.66 -8.95
N SER A 127 -16.41 4.42 -8.24
CA SER A 127 -15.96 5.25 -7.13
C SER A 127 -14.51 5.68 -7.33
N PRO A 128 -14.06 6.76 -6.66
CA PRO A 128 -12.65 7.13 -6.70
C PRO A 128 -11.70 5.98 -6.32
N GLY A 129 -12.12 5.10 -5.41
CA GLY A 129 -11.35 3.92 -5.01
C GLY A 129 -11.27 2.87 -6.11
N SER A 130 -12.40 2.53 -6.77
CA SER A 130 -12.40 1.57 -7.88
C SER A 130 -11.59 2.07 -9.07
N GLU A 131 -11.66 3.38 -9.37
CA GLU A 131 -10.84 4.00 -10.43
C GLU A 131 -9.35 3.99 -10.06
N LEU A 132 -8.99 4.25 -8.79
CA LEU A 132 -7.61 4.15 -8.34
C LEU A 132 -7.05 2.75 -8.57
N ILE A 133 -7.79 1.69 -8.16
CA ILE A 133 -7.37 0.30 -8.38
C ILE A 133 -7.04 0.06 -9.85
N ILE A 134 -7.95 0.44 -10.75
CA ILE A 134 -7.76 0.27 -12.19
C ILE A 134 -6.53 1.03 -12.68
N SER A 135 -6.38 2.29 -12.27
CA SER A 135 -5.28 3.15 -12.70
C SER A 135 -3.91 2.64 -12.24
N VAL A 136 -3.86 2.04 -11.04
CA VAL A 136 -2.63 1.45 -10.49
C VAL A 136 -2.25 0.18 -11.23
N VAL A 137 -3.21 -0.72 -11.50
CA VAL A 137 -2.98 -1.94 -12.27
C VAL A 137 -2.54 -1.63 -13.70
N ASP A 138 -3.05 -0.55 -14.29
CA ASP A 138 -2.76 -0.13 -15.65
C ASP A 138 -1.42 0.60 -15.86
N LYS A 139 -0.62 0.78 -14.82
CA LYS A 139 0.69 1.43 -14.92
C LYS A 139 1.65 0.61 -15.79
N LYS A 140 1.66 0.84 -17.10
CA LYS A 140 2.51 0.12 -18.07
C LYS A 140 4.01 0.16 -17.78
N LYS A 141 4.47 1.18 -17.07
CA LYS A 141 5.91 1.35 -16.73
C LYS A 141 6.34 0.54 -15.52
N ASP A 142 5.41 0.01 -14.74
CA ASP A 142 5.67 -0.77 -13.54
C ASP A 142 5.06 -2.16 -13.71
N GLN A 143 5.92 -3.15 -13.94
CA GLN A 143 5.51 -4.54 -14.22
C GLN A 143 5.38 -5.39 -12.95
N ARG A 144 5.64 -4.80 -11.77
CA ARG A 144 5.46 -5.52 -10.50
C ARG A 144 3.98 -5.82 -10.27
N SER A 145 3.69 -7.00 -9.74
CA SER A 145 2.33 -7.37 -9.35
C SER A 145 1.76 -6.43 -8.29
N VAL A 146 0.47 -6.12 -8.39
CA VAL A 146 -0.27 -5.32 -7.41
C VAL A 146 -1.00 -6.25 -6.46
N TRP A 147 -0.73 -6.15 -5.18
CA TRP A 147 -1.45 -6.85 -4.13
C TRP A 147 -2.66 -6.03 -3.69
N LEU A 148 -3.82 -6.69 -3.61
CA LEU A 148 -5.06 -6.10 -3.11
C LEU A 148 -5.38 -6.76 -1.77
N ALA A 149 -5.27 -6.02 -0.67
CA ALA A 149 -5.65 -6.47 0.66
C ALA A 149 -7.02 -5.89 1.04
N ALA A 150 -7.98 -6.77 1.29
CA ALA A 150 -9.30 -6.38 1.77
C ALA A 150 -9.36 -6.61 3.29
N TRP A 151 -9.30 -5.54 4.05
CA TRP A 151 -9.49 -5.56 5.51
C TRP A 151 -10.96 -5.32 5.88
N GLY A 152 -11.72 -4.68 4.98
CA GLY A 152 -13.16 -4.44 5.08
C GLY A 152 -13.92 -5.02 3.90
N GLY A 153 -14.96 -4.34 3.45
CA GLY A 153 -15.79 -4.78 2.33
C GLY A 153 -15.01 -4.91 1.01
N MET A 154 -15.37 -5.93 0.22
CA MET A 154 -14.74 -6.23 -1.06
C MET A 154 -15.43 -5.54 -2.26
N ASN A 155 -16.51 -4.82 -2.04
CA ASN A 155 -17.36 -4.22 -3.08
C ASN A 155 -16.60 -3.22 -3.97
N THR A 156 -15.62 -2.50 -3.45
CA THR A 156 -14.78 -1.58 -4.25
C THR A 156 -13.88 -2.35 -5.21
N ILE A 157 -13.27 -3.43 -4.75
CA ILE A 157 -12.47 -4.34 -5.60
C ILE A 157 -13.38 -4.99 -6.65
N ALA A 158 -14.57 -5.47 -6.22
CA ALA A 158 -15.54 -6.06 -7.13
C ALA A 158 -16.00 -5.10 -8.22
N GLN A 159 -16.19 -3.79 -7.92
CA GLN A 159 -16.52 -2.79 -8.93
C GLN A 159 -15.37 -2.57 -9.92
N ALA A 160 -14.14 -2.50 -9.44
CA ALA A 160 -12.98 -2.38 -10.32
C ALA A 160 -12.89 -3.56 -11.30
N LEU A 161 -13.03 -4.79 -10.79
CA LEU A 161 -13.05 -6.01 -11.62
C LEU A 161 -14.23 -6.04 -12.57
N TRP A 162 -15.44 -5.68 -12.10
CA TRP A 162 -16.64 -5.60 -12.94
C TRP A 162 -16.43 -4.64 -14.12
N LYS A 163 -15.90 -3.45 -13.85
CA LYS A 163 -15.65 -2.45 -14.89
C LYS A 163 -14.64 -2.95 -15.92
N VAL A 164 -13.49 -3.49 -15.46
CA VAL A 164 -12.48 -4.05 -16.37
C VAL A 164 -13.08 -5.15 -17.25
N LYS A 165 -13.82 -6.09 -16.64
CA LYS A 165 -14.50 -7.18 -17.37
C LYS A 165 -15.46 -6.69 -18.43
N HIS A 166 -16.21 -5.60 -18.20
CA HIS A 166 -17.25 -5.13 -19.11
C HIS A 166 -16.78 -4.06 -20.10
N THR A 167 -15.65 -3.42 -19.84
CA THR A 167 -15.12 -2.35 -20.71
C THR A 167 -13.91 -2.76 -21.53
N ARG A 168 -13.25 -3.86 -21.17
CA ARG A 168 -12.09 -4.37 -21.86
C ARG A 168 -12.37 -5.73 -22.49
N CYS A 169 -11.79 -5.99 -23.66
CA CYS A 169 -11.96 -7.26 -24.35
C CYS A 169 -11.44 -8.42 -23.47
N LEU A 170 -12.23 -9.49 -23.39
CA LEU A 170 -12.03 -10.66 -22.52
C LEU A 170 -10.73 -11.46 -22.75
N LEU A 171 -9.89 -11.06 -23.67
CA LEU A 171 -8.58 -11.71 -23.92
C LEU A 171 -7.63 -11.68 -22.71
N TYR A 172 -7.92 -10.86 -21.69
CA TYR A 172 -7.10 -10.76 -20.47
C TYR A 172 -7.50 -11.71 -19.35
N THR A 173 -8.64 -12.38 -19.45
CA THR A 173 -9.15 -13.24 -18.36
C THR A 173 -9.02 -14.74 -18.65
N SER A 174 -8.67 -15.14 -19.88
CA SER A 174 -8.52 -16.56 -20.22
C SER A 174 -7.14 -17.13 -19.85
N ASP A 175 -6.10 -16.30 -19.90
CA ASP A 175 -4.73 -16.83 -19.69
C ASP A 175 -4.37 -17.10 -18.23
N ALA A 176 -5.10 -16.51 -17.28
CA ALA A 176 -4.85 -16.74 -15.85
C ALA A 176 -5.57 -17.97 -15.27
N ALA A 177 -6.53 -18.56 -16.00
CA ALA A 177 -7.30 -19.71 -15.55
C ALA A 177 -6.77 -21.05 -16.10
N ASP A 178 -5.94 -21.01 -17.13
CA ASP A 178 -5.40 -22.22 -17.80
C ASP A 178 -4.04 -22.68 -17.22
N ASP A 179 -3.45 -21.90 -16.30
CA ASP A 179 -2.17 -22.21 -15.63
C ASP A 179 -2.31 -22.78 -14.20
N LEU A 180 -3.51 -23.29 -13.82
CA LEU A 180 -3.73 -23.94 -12.51
C LEU A 180 -3.95 -25.44 -12.66
#